data_c7cf95f766b07a337a64456342501b0b
#
_entry.id   c7cf95f766b07a337a64456342501b0b
#
_cell.length_a   1.000
_cell.length_b   1.000
_cell.length_c   1.000
_cell.angle_alpha   90.00
_cell.angle_beta   90.00
_cell.angle_gamma   90.00
#
_symmetry.space_group_name_H-M   'P 1'
#
loop_
_entity.id
_entity.type
_entity.pdbx_description
1 polymer ?
#
loop_
_entity_poly.entity_id
_entity_poly.type
_entity_poly.pdbx_seq_one_letter_code
_entity_poly.pdbx_strand_id
1 'polypeptide(L)'
;PVCIRINPHVMAGGNSNISVGHMDSKFGISIHQMPLLLRIVENTQMNINGIHMHTGSDILDIEVFLHASEILFEAAKQFKNLTFIDFGSGFKVSYKAHDFETNIEELGEKLSHRFNLFCENYGRPLTLAFEPGKFLVSQSGYFLTKVNGIKQTTSTVFAQVDSGFNHFIRPMLYGAQHHIENISNPEGKPRFYSVVGYIC
;
A
#
# COMPACT_ATOMS: atom_id res chain seq x y z
N PRO A 1 17.15 -17.35 12.00
CA PRO A 1 15.84 -16.75 12.23
C PRO A 1 15.11 -16.51 10.90
N VAL A 2 13.79 -16.63 10.92
CA VAL A 2 12.92 -16.49 9.74
C VAL A 2 11.71 -15.62 10.13
N CYS A 3 11.32 -14.68 9.25
CA CYS A 3 10.05 -13.99 9.32
C CYS A 3 9.04 -14.68 8.39
N ILE A 4 7.82 -14.89 8.87
CA ILE A 4 6.75 -15.53 8.10
C ILE A 4 5.70 -14.49 7.74
N ARG A 5 5.36 -14.39 6.45
CA ARG A 5 4.25 -13.58 6.00
C ARG A 5 2.95 -14.36 6.03
N ILE A 6 1.98 -13.85 6.78
CA ILE A 6 0.62 -14.38 6.87
C ILE A 6 -0.30 -13.56 5.97
N ASN A 7 -1.17 -14.25 5.24
CA ASN A 7 -2.31 -13.63 4.58
C ASN A 7 -3.54 -13.73 5.51
N PRO A 8 -4.02 -12.62 6.06
CA PRO A 8 -5.13 -12.62 7.00
C PRO A 8 -6.51 -12.78 6.34
N HIS A 9 -6.56 -12.84 5.01
CA HIS A 9 -7.79 -12.87 4.19
C HIS A 9 -8.71 -11.65 4.42
N VAL A 10 -8.11 -10.51 4.69
CA VAL A 10 -8.82 -9.24 4.80
C VAL A 10 -8.64 -8.46 3.50
N MET A 11 -9.74 -8.14 2.85
CA MET A 11 -9.72 -7.27 1.67
C MET A 11 -9.55 -5.82 2.11
N ALA A 12 -8.45 -5.21 1.72
CA ALA A 12 -8.12 -3.83 2.03
C ALA A 12 -7.70 -3.09 0.76
N GLY A 13 -7.97 -1.78 0.72
CA GLY A 13 -7.57 -0.89 -0.38
C GLY A 13 -8.67 -0.59 -1.37
N GLY A 14 -8.49 0.50 -2.10
CA GLY A 14 -9.47 1.07 -3.03
C GLY A 14 -9.50 0.45 -4.43
N ASN A 15 -8.58 -0.45 -4.76
CA ASN A 15 -8.46 -1.06 -6.09
C ASN A 15 -8.17 -2.56 -5.98
N SER A 16 -9.03 -3.37 -6.60
CA SER A 16 -8.90 -4.84 -6.59
C SER A 16 -7.57 -5.35 -7.13
N ASN A 17 -6.95 -4.62 -8.07
CA ASN A 17 -5.67 -5.01 -8.69
C ASN A 17 -4.46 -4.87 -7.74
N ILE A 18 -4.61 -4.15 -6.64
CA ILE A 18 -3.56 -3.91 -5.64
C ILE A 18 -3.93 -4.41 -4.24
N SER A 19 -5.09 -5.04 -4.11
CA SER A 19 -5.46 -5.78 -2.89
C SER A 19 -4.73 -7.12 -2.89
N VAL A 20 -3.90 -7.38 -1.89
CA VAL A 20 -3.09 -8.59 -1.78
C VAL A 20 -3.45 -9.46 -0.58
N GLY A 21 -4.39 -9.00 0.24
CA GLY A 21 -4.91 -9.73 1.40
C GLY A 21 -6.11 -10.65 1.09
N HIS A 22 -6.49 -10.82 -0.18
CA HIS A 22 -7.61 -11.69 -0.56
C HIS A 22 -7.23 -13.17 -0.56
N MET A 23 -8.23 -14.05 -0.61
CA MET A 23 -8.06 -15.51 -0.50
C MET A 23 -7.16 -16.10 -1.60
N ASP A 24 -7.30 -15.62 -2.83
CA ASP A 24 -6.55 -16.12 -4.00
C ASP A 24 -5.24 -15.34 -4.24
N SER A 25 -4.72 -14.66 -3.22
CA SER A 25 -3.45 -13.95 -3.33
C SER A 25 -2.28 -14.92 -3.38
N LYS A 26 -1.31 -14.66 -4.27
CA LYS A 26 -0.04 -15.40 -4.31
C LYS A 26 0.88 -15.10 -3.12
N PHE A 27 0.56 -14.10 -2.30
CA PHE A 27 1.42 -13.60 -1.23
C PHE A 27 1.04 -14.16 0.12
N GLY A 28 2.06 -14.55 0.88
CA GLY A 28 1.91 -15.01 2.25
C GLY A 28 1.30 -16.41 2.36
N ILE A 29 1.32 -16.92 3.56
CA ILE A 29 0.68 -18.20 3.94
C ILE A 29 -0.71 -17.85 4.46
N SER A 30 -1.72 -18.53 3.94
CA SER A 30 -3.11 -18.33 4.39
C SER A 30 -3.23 -18.58 5.91
N ILE A 31 -3.97 -17.71 6.59
CA ILE A 31 -4.29 -17.92 8.02
C ILE A 31 -4.94 -19.28 8.27
N HIS A 32 -5.68 -19.83 7.30
CA HIS A 32 -6.29 -21.17 7.41
C HIS A 32 -5.27 -22.31 7.28
N GLN A 33 -4.06 -22.03 6.83
CA GLN A 33 -2.96 -23.01 6.74
C GLN A 33 -2.06 -23.02 7.99
N MET A 34 -2.40 -22.25 9.02
CA MET A 34 -1.61 -22.21 10.26
C MET A 34 -1.31 -23.58 10.86
N PRO A 35 -2.25 -24.56 10.92
CA PRO A 35 -1.93 -25.88 11.46
C PRO A 35 -0.85 -26.63 10.67
N LEU A 36 -0.84 -26.48 9.33
CA LEU A 36 0.20 -27.04 8.48
C LEU A 36 1.55 -26.34 8.69
N LEU A 37 1.52 -25.01 8.75
CA LEU A 37 2.71 -24.20 8.98
C LEU A 37 3.38 -24.56 10.30
N LEU A 38 2.63 -24.65 11.39
CA LEU A 38 3.17 -24.99 12.70
C LEU A 38 3.83 -26.38 12.70
N ARG A 39 3.23 -27.36 12.03
CA ARG A 39 3.82 -28.70 11.86
C ARG A 39 5.13 -28.66 11.08
N ILE A 40 5.22 -27.83 10.02
CA ILE A 40 6.46 -27.66 9.26
C ILE A 40 7.53 -27.02 10.13
N VAL A 41 7.19 -25.95 10.86
CA VAL A 41 8.12 -25.25 11.76
C VAL A 41 8.67 -26.22 12.82
N GLU A 42 7.81 -27.02 13.42
CA GLU A 42 8.20 -28.02 14.42
C GLU A 42 9.14 -29.08 13.83
N ASN A 43 8.76 -29.68 12.70
CA ASN A 43 9.54 -30.73 12.05
C ASN A 43 10.91 -30.28 11.54
N THR A 44 11.01 -29.00 11.13
CA THR A 44 12.25 -28.42 10.60
C THR A 44 13.05 -27.67 11.65
N GLN A 45 12.51 -27.53 12.86
CA GLN A 45 13.11 -26.76 13.96
C GLN A 45 13.47 -25.31 13.54
N MET A 46 12.67 -24.70 12.68
CA MET A 46 12.88 -23.32 12.26
C MET A 46 12.71 -22.37 13.43
N ASN A 47 13.66 -21.44 13.57
CA ASN A 47 13.52 -20.36 14.52
C ASN A 47 12.75 -19.19 13.89
N ILE A 48 11.47 -19.10 14.21
CA ILE A 48 10.61 -18.01 13.76
C ILE A 48 10.74 -16.86 14.74
N ASN A 49 11.31 -15.75 14.29
CA ASN A 49 11.52 -14.56 15.11
C ASN A 49 10.71 -13.34 14.67
N GLY A 50 10.00 -13.42 13.56
CA GLY A 50 9.13 -12.37 13.07
C GLY A 50 7.88 -12.92 12.40
N ILE A 51 6.81 -12.13 12.45
CA ILE A 51 5.59 -12.38 11.70
C ILE A 51 5.22 -11.09 10.96
N HIS A 52 4.76 -11.24 9.73
CA HIS A 52 4.49 -10.14 8.82
C HIS A 52 3.14 -10.29 8.15
N MET A 53 2.49 -9.17 7.85
CA MET A 53 1.38 -9.11 6.91
C MET A 53 1.53 -7.90 5.97
N HIS A 54 0.88 -7.98 4.81
CA HIS A 54 0.63 -6.83 3.95
C HIS A 54 -0.68 -7.05 3.21
N THR A 55 -1.69 -6.22 3.48
CA THR A 55 -3.07 -6.45 3.02
C THR A 55 -3.41 -5.74 1.72
N GLY A 56 -2.61 -4.77 1.29
CA GLY A 56 -2.83 -4.06 0.04
C GLY A 56 -2.30 -2.63 0.05
N SER A 57 -2.82 -1.82 -0.86
CA SER A 57 -2.46 -0.41 -1.02
C SER A 57 -3.71 0.46 -1.04
N ASP A 58 -3.54 1.76 -0.76
CA ASP A 58 -4.61 2.75 -0.70
C ASP A 58 -5.70 2.40 0.33
N ILE A 59 -5.29 1.89 1.49
CA ILE A 59 -6.16 1.57 2.61
C ILE A 59 -6.55 2.87 3.29
N LEU A 60 -7.81 3.26 3.13
CA LEU A 60 -8.37 4.46 3.74
C LEU A 60 -9.02 4.17 5.10
N ASP A 61 -9.72 3.03 5.18
CA ASP A 61 -10.43 2.61 6.39
C ASP A 61 -9.45 1.96 7.37
N ILE A 62 -9.17 2.67 8.45
CA ILE A 62 -8.27 2.19 9.51
C ILE A 62 -8.82 0.97 10.26
N GLU A 63 -10.14 0.81 10.36
CA GLU A 63 -10.74 -0.34 11.06
C GLU A 63 -10.47 -1.65 10.30
N VAL A 64 -10.41 -1.60 8.98
CA VAL A 64 -9.99 -2.76 8.16
C VAL A 64 -8.55 -3.16 8.46
N PHE A 65 -7.64 -2.18 8.60
CA PHE A 65 -6.25 -2.43 8.98
C PHE A 65 -6.14 -2.98 10.40
N LEU A 66 -6.88 -2.40 11.34
CA LEU A 66 -6.92 -2.85 12.73
C LEU A 66 -7.49 -4.26 12.86
N HIS A 67 -8.52 -4.59 12.10
CA HIS A 67 -9.05 -5.97 12.06
C HIS A 67 -8.02 -6.97 11.54
N ALA A 68 -7.30 -6.64 10.45
CA ALA A 68 -6.20 -7.49 9.97
C ALA A 68 -5.09 -7.66 11.01
N SER A 69 -4.80 -6.60 11.79
CA SER A 69 -3.82 -6.63 12.88
C SER A 69 -4.22 -7.60 13.99
N GLU A 70 -5.50 -7.65 14.37
CA GLU A 70 -6.01 -8.61 15.36
C GLU A 70 -5.79 -10.07 14.90
N ILE A 71 -6.07 -10.36 13.64
CA ILE A 71 -5.82 -11.69 13.06
C ILE A 71 -4.33 -12.04 13.14
N LEU A 72 -3.45 -11.05 12.86
CA LEU A 72 -2.01 -11.25 12.95
C LEU A 72 -1.55 -11.49 14.39
N PHE A 73 -2.13 -10.79 15.38
CA PHE A 73 -1.86 -11.04 16.79
C PHE A 73 -2.25 -12.46 17.21
N GLU A 74 -3.40 -12.95 16.76
CA GLU A 74 -3.82 -14.33 17.06
C GLU A 74 -2.86 -15.37 16.44
N ALA A 75 -2.39 -15.13 15.21
CA ALA A 75 -1.37 -15.96 14.60
C ALA A 75 -0.02 -15.88 15.36
N ALA A 76 0.36 -14.70 15.80
CA ALA A 76 1.61 -14.46 16.53
C ALA A 76 1.71 -15.24 17.86
N LYS A 77 0.59 -15.46 18.56
CA LYS A 77 0.54 -16.24 19.79
C LYS A 77 1.03 -17.69 19.62
N GLN A 78 1.01 -18.22 18.41
CA GLN A 78 1.48 -19.56 18.11
C GLN A 78 3.02 -19.70 18.09
N PHE A 79 3.75 -18.58 18.06
CA PHE A 79 5.21 -18.54 18.00
C PHE A 79 5.79 -17.97 19.29
N LYS A 80 6.69 -18.70 19.94
CA LYS A 80 7.22 -18.31 21.27
C LYS A 80 8.41 -17.35 21.21
N ASN A 81 9.09 -17.26 20.05
CA ASN A 81 10.38 -16.59 19.92
C ASN A 81 10.34 -15.32 19.07
N LEU A 82 9.16 -14.71 18.88
CA LEU A 82 9.06 -13.47 18.12
C LEU A 82 9.83 -12.34 18.79
N THR A 83 10.48 -11.53 18.00
CA THR A 83 11.16 -10.30 18.39
C THR A 83 10.49 -9.08 17.80
N PHE A 84 9.73 -9.25 16.69
CA PHE A 84 9.01 -8.17 16.02
C PHE A 84 7.74 -8.68 15.34
N ILE A 85 6.83 -7.75 15.10
CA ILE A 85 5.67 -7.90 14.23
C ILE A 85 5.71 -6.79 13.19
N ASP A 86 5.63 -7.15 11.91
CA ASP A 86 5.62 -6.23 10.79
C ASP A 86 4.23 -6.20 10.15
N PHE A 87 3.62 -5.03 10.16
CA PHE A 87 2.27 -4.82 9.65
C PHE A 87 2.26 -4.40 8.17
N GLY A 88 3.43 -4.42 7.50
CA GLY A 88 3.54 -3.96 6.12
C GLY A 88 3.21 -2.48 6.00
N SER A 89 2.35 -2.16 5.05
CA SER A 89 1.93 -0.79 4.81
C SER A 89 0.64 -0.79 3.97
N GLY A 90 0.50 0.23 3.13
CA GLY A 90 -0.64 0.39 2.23
C GLY A 90 -1.42 1.67 2.52
N PHE A 91 -0.90 2.54 3.37
CA PHE A 91 -1.54 3.80 3.73
C PHE A 91 -1.76 4.66 2.49
N LYS A 92 -2.99 5.17 2.37
CA LYS A 92 -3.39 6.02 1.25
C LYS A 92 -2.86 7.42 1.44
N VAL A 93 -2.32 7.98 0.36
CA VAL A 93 -1.97 9.40 0.25
C VAL A 93 -2.93 10.12 -0.69
N SER A 94 -3.11 11.41 -0.49
CA SER A 94 -3.89 12.26 -1.38
C SER A 94 -3.16 12.48 -2.71
N TYR A 95 -3.88 12.34 -3.83
CA TYR A 95 -3.35 12.58 -5.19
C TYR A 95 -4.01 13.77 -5.89
N LYS A 96 -5.05 14.33 -5.34
CA LYS A 96 -5.80 15.45 -5.89
C LYS A 96 -6.35 16.33 -4.77
N ALA A 97 -6.70 17.56 -5.10
CA ALA A 97 -7.37 18.45 -4.16
C ALA A 97 -8.64 17.77 -3.61
N HIS A 98 -8.81 17.86 -2.31
CA HIS A 98 -9.93 17.26 -1.56
C HIS A 98 -10.02 15.72 -1.62
N ASP A 99 -8.92 15.04 -1.92
CA ASP A 99 -8.84 13.58 -1.76
C ASP A 99 -8.65 13.21 -0.29
N PHE A 100 -9.10 12.02 0.07
CA PHE A 100 -8.91 11.50 1.42
C PHE A 100 -7.58 10.76 1.53
N GLU A 101 -6.98 10.82 2.71
CA GLU A 101 -5.79 10.06 3.08
C GLU A 101 -6.03 9.26 4.36
N THR A 102 -5.18 8.29 4.62
CA THR A 102 -5.27 7.50 5.85
C THR A 102 -4.99 8.40 7.05
N ASN A 103 -5.88 8.39 8.03
CA ASN A 103 -5.64 9.06 9.31
C ASN A 103 -4.58 8.28 10.12
N ILE A 104 -3.31 8.64 9.90
CA ILE A 104 -2.16 7.95 10.50
C ILE A 104 -2.08 8.19 12.01
N GLU A 105 -2.50 9.35 12.49
CA GLU A 105 -2.49 9.66 13.92
C GLU A 105 -3.47 8.75 14.67
N GLU A 106 -4.71 8.69 14.21
CA GLU A 106 -5.73 7.82 14.80
C GLU A 106 -5.36 6.34 14.71
N LEU A 107 -4.84 5.91 13.54
CA LEU A 107 -4.34 4.53 13.38
C LEU A 107 -3.21 4.24 14.37
N GLY A 108 -2.26 5.16 14.49
CA GLY A 108 -1.13 5.05 15.41
C GLY A 108 -1.55 4.89 16.85
N GLU A 109 -2.48 5.71 17.31
CA GLU A 109 -3.04 5.63 18.68
C GLU A 109 -3.72 4.30 18.95
N LYS A 110 -4.67 3.92 18.08
CA LYS A 110 -5.44 2.68 18.24
C LYS A 110 -4.55 1.43 18.15
N LEU A 111 -3.65 1.39 17.17
CA LEU A 111 -2.78 0.23 16.98
C LEU A 111 -1.74 0.12 18.10
N SER A 112 -1.15 1.22 18.54
CA SER A 112 -0.21 1.22 19.66
C SER A 112 -0.83 0.68 20.94
N HIS A 113 -2.06 1.09 21.24
CA HIS A 113 -2.80 0.58 22.38
C HIS A 113 -2.99 -0.94 22.29
N ARG A 114 -3.49 -1.45 21.15
CA ARG A 114 -3.71 -2.88 20.91
C ARG A 114 -2.41 -3.68 20.94
N PHE A 115 -1.34 -3.13 20.34
CA PHE A 115 -0.03 -3.76 20.33
C PHE A 115 0.59 -3.88 21.72
N ASN A 116 0.47 -2.85 22.54
CA ASN A 116 0.96 -2.89 23.92
C ASN A 116 0.23 -3.95 24.75
N LEU A 117 -1.11 -4.02 24.67
CA LEU A 117 -1.90 -5.08 25.29
C LEU A 117 -1.50 -6.47 24.79
N PHE A 118 -1.24 -6.60 23.50
CA PHE A 118 -0.73 -7.84 22.95
C PHE A 118 0.63 -8.22 23.53
N CYS A 119 1.58 -7.29 23.63
CA CYS A 119 2.91 -7.53 24.22
C CYS A 119 2.85 -7.95 25.68
N GLU A 120 1.97 -7.32 26.47
CA GLU A 120 1.71 -7.71 27.87
C GLU A 120 1.22 -9.17 27.96
N ASN A 121 0.24 -9.55 27.13
CA ASN A 121 -0.29 -10.92 27.09
C ASN A 121 0.70 -11.93 26.50
N TYR A 122 1.57 -11.48 25.60
CA TYR A 122 2.63 -12.31 25.01
C TYR A 122 3.79 -12.55 25.99
N GLY A 123 3.89 -11.72 27.04
CA GLY A 123 4.85 -11.85 28.13
C GLY A 123 6.21 -11.19 27.91
N ARG A 124 6.37 -10.42 26.81
CA ARG A 124 7.57 -9.60 26.57
C ARG A 124 7.32 -8.50 25.52
N PRO A 125 8.10 -7.43 25.54
CA PRO A 125 8.05 -6.40 24.51
C PRO A 125 8.53 -6.96 23.16
N LEU A 126 7.86 -6.54 22.08
CA LEU A 126 8.23 -6.78 20.70
C LEU A 126 8.49 -5.47 19.99
N THR A 127 9.18 -5.52 18.85
CA THR A 127 9.31 -4.37 17.96
C THR A 127 8.11 -4.31 17.01
N LEU A 128 7.49 -3.15 16.94
CA LEU A 128 6.48 -2.82 15.94
C LEU A 128 7.19 -2.33 14.67
N ALA A 129 6.93 -2.95 13.54
CA ALA A 129 7.53 -2.59 12.26
C ALA A 129 6.49 -2.28 11.19
N PHE A 130 6.85 -1.41 10.24
CA PHE A 130 6.07 -1.05 9.06
C PHE A 130 6.97 -0.88 7.85
N GLU A 131 6.39 -1.00 6.65
CA GLU A 131 7.07 -0.88 5.36
C GLU A 131 6.47 0.26 4.49
N PRO A 132 6.39 1.53 4.96
CA PRO A 132 5.68 2.61 4.29
C PRO A 132 6.48 3.16 3.09
N GLY A 133 6.42 2.50 1.93
CA GLY A 133 7.10 2.96 0.71
C GLY A 133 6.43 4.18 0.10
N LYS A 134 5.30 3.98 -0.58
CA LYS A 134 4.54 5.03 -1.28
C LYS A 134 4.18 6.21 -0.35
N PHE A 135 3.75 5.92 0.86
CA PHE A 135 3.35 6.94 1.82
C PHE A 135 4.45 7.97 2.09
N LEU A 136 5.72 7.54 2.14
CA LEU A 136 6.85 8.43 2.42
C LEU A 136 7.32 9.24 1.21
N VAL A 137 7.18 8.69 -0.01
CA VAL A 137 7.88 9.27 -1.18
C VAL A 137 6.95 9.73 -2.31
N SER A 138 5.65 9.49 -2.24
CA SER A 138 4.73 9.82 -3.35
C SER A 138 4.64 11.31 -3.68
N GLN A 139 4.97 12.19 -2.73
CA GLN A 139 4.98 13.64 -2.91
C GLN A 139 6.40 14.23 -3.01
N SER A 140 7.43 13.39 -3.11
CA SER A 140 8.83 13.84 -3.03
C SER A 140 9.44 14.25 -4.37
N GLY A 141 8.70 14.15 -5.47
CA GLY A 141 9.27 14.39 -6.80
C GLY A 141 8.27 14.92 -7.82
N TYR A 142 8.83 15.45 -8.90
CA TYR A 142 8.10 15.96 -10.06
C TYR A 142 8.53 15.19 -11.30
N PHE A 143 7.56 14.88 -12.16
CA PHE A 143 7.82 14.33 -13.48
C PHE A 143 7.70 15.47 -14.50
N LEU A 144 8.82 15.87 -15.08
CA LEU A 144 8.89 16.93 -16.08
C LEU A 144 8.82 16.38 -17.49
N THR A 145 7.97 16.96 -18.31
CA THR A 145 7.81 16.60 -19.72
C THR A 145 7.57 17.82 -20.57
N LYS A 146 7.87 17.75 -21.85
CA LYS A 146 7.72 18.86 -22.80
C LYS A 146 6.58 18.58 -23.76
N VAL A 147 5.74 19.58 -23.98
CA VAL A 147 4.72 19.52 -25.03
C VAL A 147 5.38 19.71 -26.39
N ASN A 148 5.27 18.69 -27.25
CA ASN A 148 5.79 18.70 -28.62
C ASN A 148 4.77 19.20 -29.64
N GLY A 149 3.49 19.09 -29.32
CA GLY A 149 2.44 19.51 -30.24
C GLY A 149 1.06 19.59 -29.58
N ILE A 150 0.18 20.33 -30.22
CA ILE A 150 -1.23 20.42 -29.85
C ILE A 150 -2.05 19.93 -31.03
N LYS A 151 -2.94 18.96 -30.77
CA LYS A 151 -3.89 18.46 -31.78
C LYS A 151 -5.31 18.72 -31.30
N GLN A 152 -6.09 19.37 -32.12
CA GLN A 152 -7.50 19.57 -31.87
C GLN A 152 -8.35 18.68 -32.77
N THR A 153 -9.31 17.98 -32.18
CA THR A 153 -10.40 17.30 -32.87
C THR A 153 -11.71 18.09 -32.66
N THR A 154 -12.83 17.52 -33.06
CA THR A 154 -14.15 18.15 -32.89
C THR A 154 -14.52 18.33 -31.40
N SER A 155 -14.06 17.45 -30.51
CA SER A 155 -14.47 17.44 -29.10
C SER A 155 -13.31 17.53 -28.11
N THR A 156 -12.07 17.27 -28.52
CA THR A 156 -10.94 17.13 -27.62
C THR A 156 -9.72 17.90 -28.11
N VAL A 157 -9.01 18.49 -27.19
CA VAL A 157 -7.69 19.11 -27.44
C VAL A 157 -6.63 18.26 -26.75
N PHE A 158 -5.73 17.72 -27.52
CA PHE A 158 -4.62 16.91 -27.04
C PHE A 158 -3.36 17.75 -26.89
N ALA A 159 -2.74 17.67 -25.71
CA ALA A 159 -1.36 18.11 -25.48
C ALA A 159 -0.46 16.88 -25.59
N GLN A 160 0.31 16.81 -26.68
CA GLN A 160 1.20 15.70 -27.01
C GLN A 160 2.57 15.96 -26.36
N VAL A 161 2.98 15.06 -25.47
CA VAL A 161 4.23 15.19 -24.72
C VAL A 161 5.31 14.24 -25.20
N ASP A 162 6.57 14.54 -24.87
CA ASP A 162 7.77 13.73 -25.18
C ASP A 162 7.94 12.51 -24.24
N SER A 163 6.86 12.06 -23.67
CA SER A 163 6.81 10.94 -22.75
C SER A 163 5.63 10.02 -23.06
N GLY A 164 5.47 8.97 -22.30
CA GLY A 164 4.36 8.05 -22.42
C GLY A 164 4.25 7.13 -21.19
N PHE A 165 3.36 6.16 -21.25
CA PHE A 165 3.16 5.21 -20.13
C PHE A 165 4.39 4.36 -19.81
N ASN A 166 5.36 4.24 -20.72
CA ASN A 166 6.65 3.59 -20.48
C ASN A 166 7.52 4.31 -19.43
N HIS A 167 7.32 5.62 -19.25
CA HIS A 167 7.98 6.40 -18.22
C HIS A 167 7.06 6.65 -17.01
N PHE A 168 5.75 6.75 -17.24
CA PHE A 168 4.77 7.08 -16.21
C PHE A 168 3.51 6.22 -16.34
N ILE A 169 3.58 4.98 -15.88
CA ILE A 169 2.59 3.93 -16.14
C ILE A 169 1.30 4.08 -15.32
N ARG A 170 1.33 4.74 -14.15
CA ARG A 170 0.23 4.72 -13.19
C ARG A 170 -1.13 5.19 -13.75
N PRO A 171 -1.22 6.27 -14.55
CA PRO A 171 -2.49 6.68 -15.15
C PRO A 171 -3.14 5.59 -16.00
N MET A 172 -2.33 4.89 -16.80
CA MET A 172 -2.82 3.81 -17.67
C MET A 172 -3.18 2.54 -16.88
N LEU A 173 -2.29 2.11 -15.97
CA LEU A 173 -2.43 0.82 -15.29
C LEU A 173 -3.50 0.85 -14.20
N TYR A 174 -3.62 1.95 -13.48
CA TYR A 174 -4.48 2.08 -12.31
C TYR A 174 -5.60 3.12 -12.46
N GLY A 175 -5.68 3.83 -13.58
CA GLY A 175 -6.54 5.02 -13.68
C GLY A 175 -6.15 6.12 -12.68
N ALA A 176 -4.90 6.13 -12.23
CA ALA A 176 -4.44 7.05 -11.22
C ALA A 176 -4.41 8.49 -11.76
N GLN A 177 -4.97 9.40 -10.99
CA GLN A 177 -4.89 10.83 -11.28
C GLN A 177 -3.62 11.41 -10.65
N HIS A 178 -2.94 12.28 -11.40
CA HIS A 178 -1.83 13.09 -10.91
C HIS A 178 -2.09 14.55 -11.27
N HIS A 179 -1.68 15.47 -10.41
CA HIS A 179 -1.74 16.88 -10.70
C HIS A 179 -0.82 17.21 -11.88
N ILE A 180 -1.32 18.01 -12.84
CA ILE A 180 -0.55 18.45 -14.00
C ILE A 180 -0.56 19.97 -14.02
N GLU A 181 0.59 20.57 -14.15
CA GLU A 181 0.77 22.02 -14.16
C GLU A 181 1.59 22.47 -15.38
N ASN A 182 1.16 23.54 -16.02
CA ASN A 182 1.91 24.18 -17.10
C ASN A 182 2.88 25.21 -16.51
N ILE A 183 4.12 24.82 -16.32
CA ILE A 183 5.16 25.66 -15.72
C ILE A 183 5.74 26.70 -16.69
N SER A 184 5.50 26.55 -18.02
CA SER A 184 6.03 27.48 -19.03
C SER A 184 5.10 28.71 -19.25
N ASN A 185 3.82 28.59 -18.91
CA ASN A 185 2.85 29.65 -19.06
C ASN A 185 1.74 29.55 -17.99
N PRO A 186 2.06 29.80 -16.72
CA PRO A 186 1.11 29.63 -15.62
C PRO A 186 -0.04 30.63 -15.68
N GLU A 187 0.18 31.81 -16.26
CA GLU A 187 -0.81 32.86 -16.40
C GLU A 187 -1.64 32.76 -17.71
N GLY A 188 -1.45 31.71 -18.47
CA GLY A 188 -2.15 31.47 -19.72
C GLY A 188 -3.66 31.27 -19.50
N LYS A 189 -4.48 31.57 -20.51
CA LYS A 189 -5.91 31.32 -20.46
C LYS A 189 -6.15 29.82 -20.25
N PRO A 190 -6.89 29.39 -19.20
CA PRO A 190 -7.16 28.01 -18.94
C PRO A 190 -8.01 27.39 -20.05
N ARG A 191 -7.70 26.14 -20.39
CA ARG A 191 -8.45 25.31 -21.32
C ARG A 191 -8.30 23.85 -20.90
N PHE A 192 -9.32 23.04 -21.15
CA PHE A 192 -9.21 21.60 -20.94
C PHE A 192 -8.35 20.93 -22.01
N TYR A 193 -7.41 20.11 -21.57
CA TYR A 193 -6.54 19.31 -22.43
C TYR A 193 -6.55 17.84 -21.96
N SER A 194 -6.49 16.93 -22.91
CA SER A 194 -6.05 15.55 -22.64
C SER A 194 -4.55 15.47 -22.90
N VAL A 195 -3.77 15.29 -21.84
CA VAL A 195 -2.32 15.11 -21.96
C VAL A 195 -2.05 13.67 -22.38
N VAL A 196 -1.36 13.48 -23.49
CA VAL A 196 -1.12 12.19 -24.11
C VAL A 196 0.34 12.01 -24.51
N GLY A 197 0.80 10.76 -24.38
CA GLY A 197 2.13 10.38 -24.80
C GLY A 197 2.18 9.94 -26.28
N TYR A 198 3.32 9.35 -26.64
CA TYR A 198 3.63 8.90 -28.01
C TYR A 198 3.47 7.37 -28.21
N ILE A 199 3.06 6.64 -27.19
CA ILE A 199 2.87 5.18 -27.25
C ILE A 199 1.38 4.86 -27.25
N CYS A 200 1.00 3.87 -28.06
CA CYS A 200 -0.38 3.36 -28.13
C CYS A 200 -0.78 2.54 -26.90
#